data_7c2495a0b5f929e884e980adf5eb3f0b
#
_entry.id   7c2495a0b5f929e884e980adf5eb3f0b
#
_cell.length_a   1.000
_cell.length_b   1.000
_cell.length_c   1.000
_cell.angle_alpha   90.00
_cell.angle_beta   90.00
_cell.angle_gamma   90.00
#
_symmetry.space_group_name_H-M   'P 1'
#
loop_
_entity.id
_entity.type
_entity.pdbx_description
1 polymer ?
#
loop_
_entity_poly.entity_id
_entity_poly.type
_entity_poly.pdbx_seq_one_letter_code
_entity_poly.pdbx_strand_id
1 'polypeptide(L)'
;MSIEYEEIDSIYLRNEPIYEIIRKCNDDILIVEIFSKEYESNDFVLFYFSDSVKSEKIIQLTNEYAQQNAVVIGVCKKSISIIDKKFVELKNQFDLVFENLTETQFEDLVEACYGTKSGEIHGEPYDWILLKSKNDNLCYVISAEGDSINDVTELISEKLKQKLTKDNAKKTNLICSLEKQNSDSLIMSDVATSINKISEVIEARTKMEVKLWYYFQNKNLVKKYKLVCVFS
;
A
#
# COMPACT_ATOMS: atom_id res chain seq x y z
N MET A 1 -17.20 18.90 16.74
CA MET A 1 -16.87 18.80 15.32
C MET A 1 -17.40 17.47 14.86
N SER A 2 -18.38 17.41 13.94
CA SER A 2 -18.95 16.15 13.47
C SER A 2 -17.97 15.52 12.50
N ILE A 3 -17.50 14.32 12.80
CA ILE A 3 -16.77 13.48 11.86
C ILE A 3 -17.81 12.92 10.91
N GLU A 4 -17.75 13.25 9.62
CA GLU A 4 -18.57 12.60 8.61
C GLU A 4 -17.89 11.27 8.25
N TYR A 5 -18.63 10.18 8.42
CA TYR A 5 -18.21 8.85 7.99
C TYR A 5 -18.76 8.61 6.59
N GLU A 6 -17.90 8.21 5.68
CA GLU A 6 -18.29 7.72 4.37
C GLU A 6 -17.86 6.26 4.28
N GLU A 7 -18.83 5.33 4.24
CA GLU A 7 -18.58 3.91 4.08
C GLU A 7 -18.38 3.63 2.59
N ILE A 8 -17.22 3.11 2.21
CA ILE A 8 -16.98 2.70 0.83
C ILE A 8 -17.06 1.19 0.73
N ASP A 9 -17.80 0.75 -0.28
CA ASP A 9 -18.17 -0.61 -0.61
C ASP A 9 -17.23 -1.71 -0.11
N SER A 10 -17.78 -2.58 0.72
CA SER A 10 -17.15 -3.81 1.16
C SER A 10 -17.06 -4.81 0.01
N ILE A 11 -15.86 -5.30 -0.29
CA ILE A 11 -15.65 -6.39 -1.24
C ILE A 11 -15.98 -7.70 -0.52
N TYR A 12 -17.00 -8.39 -1.01
CA TYR A 12 -17.54 -9.60 -0.37
C TYR A 12 -16.72 -10.85 -0.71
N LEU A 13 -16.16 -11.50 0.32
CA LEU A 13 -15.80 -12.91 0.29
C LEU A 13 -16.66 -13.62 1.36
N ARG A 14 -17.65 -14.43 0.92
CA ARG A 14 -18.69 -15.04 1.74
C ARG A 14 -19.71 -14.01 2.29
N ASN A 15 -20.93 -14.38 2.53
CA ASN A 15 -22.15 -13.61 2.77
C ASN A 15 -22.09 -12.36 3.69
N GLU A 16 -20.94 -12.07 4.34
CA GLU A 16 -20.66 -10.83 5.08
C GLU A 16 -19.17 -10.44 4.92
N PRO A 17 -18.85 -9.17 4.70
CA PRO A 17 -17.46 -8.72 4.63
C PRO A 17 -16.81 -8.86 6.02
N ILE A 18 -15.67 -9.54 6.08
CA ILE A 18 -14.86 -9.65 7.30
C ILE A 18 -14.09 -8.36 7.54
N TYR A 19 -13.79 -7.64 6.45
CA TYR A 19 -13.03 -6.37 6.46
C TYR A 19 -13.84 -5.25 5.83
N GLU A 20 -13.67 -4.04 6.35
CA GLU A 20 -14.27 -2.82 5.84
C GLU A 20 -13.22 -1.75 5.65
N ILE A 21 -13.43 -0.90 4.62
CA ILE A 21 -12.66 0.32 4.42
C ILE A 21 -13.51 1.47 4.96
N ILE A 22 -13.03 2.11 6.03
CA ILE A 22 -13.70 3.24 6.66
C ILE A 22 -12.91 4.50 6.37
N ARG A 23 -13.58 5.54 5.85
CA ARG A 23 -12.97 6.83 5.55
C ARG A 23 -13.48 7.90 6.49
N LYS A 24 -12.56 8.65 7.07
CA LYS A 24 -12.85 9.75 8.00
C LYS A 24 -12.11 11.01 7.55
N CYS A 25 -12.80 12.11 7.44
CA CYS A 25 -12.17 13.41 7.19
C CYS A 25 -12.01 14.18 8.50
N ASN A 26 -10.80 14.63 8.77
CA ASN A 26 -10.48 15.48 9.91
C ASN A 26 -9.73 16.71 9.41
N ASP A 27 -10.47 17.78 9.07
CA ASP A 27 -10.01 18.95 8.34
C ASP A 27 -9.27 18.56 7.03
N ASP A 28 -7.97 18.84 6.92
CA ASP A 28 -7.15 18.56 5.73
C ASP A 28 -6.49 17.16 5.75
N ILE A 29 -6.91 16.29 6.67
CA ILE A 29 -6.40 14.92 6.79
C ILE A 29 -7.52 13.95 6.45
N LEU A 30 -7.31 13.11 5.42
CA LEU A 30 -8.14 11.93 5.18
C LEU A 30 -7.51 10.75 5.91
N ILE A 31 -8.28 10.12 6.78
CA ILE A 31 -7.88 8.90 7.49
C ILE A 31 -8.66 7.74 6.85
N VAL A 32 -7.93 6.71 6.43
CA VAL A 32 -8.52 5.48 5.89
C VAL A 32 -8.13 4.32 6.79
N GLU A 33 -9.12 3.63 7.30
CA GLU A 33 -8.96 2.46 8.16
C GLU A 33 -9.34 1.19 7.41
N ILE A 34 -8.48 0.17 7.47
CA ILE A 34 -8.83 -1.20 7.08
C ILE A 34 -9.20 -1.93 8.37
N PHE A 35 -10.50 -2.03 8.61
CA PHE A 35 -11.06 -2.52 9.86
C PHE A 35 -11.47 -3.98 9.76
N SER A 36 -11.05 -4.78 10.73
CA SER A 36 -11.46 -6.17 10.89
C SER A 36 -12.69 -6.27 11.78
N LYS A 37 -13.80 -6.77 11.25
CA LYS A 37 -15.02 -7.05 12.03
C LYS A 37 -14.83 -8.22 13.00
N GLU A 38 -13.97 -9.16 12.65
CA GLU A 38 -13.72 -10.34 13.48
C GLU A 38 -12.96 -9.99 14.76
N TYR A 39 -11.98 -9.09 14.65
CA TYR A 39 -11.12 -8.68 15.78
C TYR A 39 -11.53 -7.33 16.37
N GLU A 40 -12.53 -6.66 15.81
CA GLU A 40 -12.96 -5.31 16.22
C GLU A 40 -11.78 -4.33 16.32
N SER A 41 -10.84 -4.41 15.37
CA SER A 41 -9.61 -3.62 15.36
C SER A 41 -9.20 -3.21 13.95
N ASN A 42 -8.39 -2.15 13.87
CA ASN A 42 -7.78 -1.74 12.61
C ASN A 42 -6.52 -2.55 12.34
N ASP A 43 -6.40 -3.09 11.13
CA ASP A 43 -5.17 -3.75 10.64
C ASP A 43 -4.22 -2.73 10.00
N PHE A 44 -4.79 -1.76 9.26
CA PHE A 44 -4.05 -0.64 8.67
C PHE A 44 -4.77 0.67 8.93
N VAL A 45 -4.01 1.74 9.14
CA VAL A 45 -4.51 3.11 9.19
C VAL A 45 -3.63 4.00 8.33
N LEU A 46 -4.22 4.58 7.29
CA LEU A 46 -3.53 5.45 6.36
C LEU A 46 -3.94 6.90 6.59
N PHE A 47 -2.96 7.78 6.73
CA PHE A 47 -3.15 9.23 6.86
C PHE A 47 -2.73 9.91 5.58
N TYR A 48 -3.67 10.47 4.84
CA TYR A 48 -3.39 11.24 3.62
C TYR A 48 -3.54 12.72 3.90
N PHE A 49 -2.43 13.46 3.86
CA PHE A 49 -2.37 14.85 4.28
C PHE A 49 -1.50 15.71 3.37
N SER A 50 -1.71 17.04 3.45
CA SER A 50 -0.88 18.03 2.77
C SER A 50 0.23 18.55 3.68
N ASP A 51 1.22 19.22 3.10
CA ASP A 51 2.30 19.91 3.80
C ASP A 51 1.83 21.09 4.67
N SER A 52 0.58 21.56 4.48
CA SER A 52 -0.03 22.63 5.29
C SER A 52 -0.53 22.16 6.65
N VAL A 53 -0.68 20.85 6.88
CA VAL A 53 -1.18 20.31 8.12
C VAL A 53 -0.15 20.46 9.23
N LYS A 54 -0.60 20.89 10.41
CA LYS A 54 0.28 21.03 11.58
C LYS A 54 0.71 19.65 12.09
N SER A 55 2.01 19.48 12.32
CA SER A 55 2.60 18.22 12.79
C SER A 55 2.01 17.77 14.13
N GLU A 56 1.71 18.70 15.05
CA GLU A 56 1.13 18.38 16.35
C GLU A 56 -0.23 17.66 16.20
N LYS A 57 -1.02 18.05 15.21
CA LYS A 57 -2.32 17.43 14.93
C LYS A 57 -2.15 15.98 14.42
N ILE A 58 -1.19 15.77 13.53
CA ILE A 58 -0.91 14.42 13.00
C ILE A 58 -0.39 13.54 14.14
N ILE A 59 0.55 14.03 14.97
CA ILE A 59 1.08 13.29 16.10
C ILE A 59 -0.04 12.91 17.09
N GLN A 60 -0.96 13.82 17.37
CA GLN A 60 -2.10 13.50 18.23
C GLN A 60 -2.93 12.37 17.66
N LEU A 61 -3.31 12.44 16.38
CA LEU A 61 -4.12 11.44 15.72
C LEU A 61 -3.40 10.08 15.61
N THR A 62 -2.12 10.07 15.24
CA THR A 62 -1.36 8.81 15.15
C THR A 62 -1.22 8.11 16.50
N ASN A 63 -1.09 8.86 17.60
CA ASN A 63 -1.02 8.28 18.94
C ASN A 63 -2.32 7.56 19.35
N GLU A 64 -3.48 7.96 18.81
CA GLU A 64 -4.76 7.30 19.05
C GLU A 64 -4.79 5.90 18.41
N TYR A 65 -4.09 5.71 17.27
CA TYR A 65 -4.02 4.44 16.55
C TYR A 65 -2.83 3.57 16.93
N ALA A 66 -1.73 4.16 17.40
CA ALA A 66 -0.53 3.41 17.81
C ALA A 66 -0.82 2.36 18.92
N GLN A 67 -1.89 2.55 19.68
CA GLN A 67 -2.30 1.61 20.73
C GLN A 67 -3.10 0.41 20.21
N GLN A 68 -3.48 0.41 18.92
CA GLN A 68 -4.38 -0.59 18.33
C GLN A 68 -3.65 -1.72 17.61
N ASN A 69 -2.32 -1.77 17.65
CA ASN A 69 -1.46 -2.70 16.88
C ASN A 69 -1.65 -2.62 15.35
N ALA A 70 -2.25 -1.55 14.86
CA ALA A 70 -2.40 -1.31 13.42
C ALA A 70 -1.06 -0.89 12.80
N VAL A 71 -0.85 -1.22 11.53
CA VAL A 71 0.23 -0.63 10.73
C VAL A 71 -0.18 0.79 10.33
N VAL A 72 0.55 1.79 10.82
CA VAL A 72 0.23 3.20 10.61
C VAL A 72 1.06 3.77 9.47
N ILE A 73 0.38 4.21 8.42
CA ILE A 73 0.99 4.67 7.16
C ILE A 73 0.74 6.16 6.96
N GLY A 74 1.82 6.93 6.79
CA GLY A 74 1.75 8.34 6.43
C GLY A 74 1.87 8.55 4.93
N VAL A 75 0.97 9.32 4.34
CA VAL A 75 0.99 9.64 2.90
C VAL A 75 0.92 11.15 2.73
N CYS A 76 2.03 11.75 2.29
CA CYS A 76 2.08 13.17 2.00
C CYS A 76 1.83 13.46 0.53
N LYS A 77 0.93 14.43 0.25
CA LYS A 77 0.56 14.86 -1.11
C LYS A 77 1.72 15.47 -1.89
N LYS A 78 2.74 16.00 -1.19
CA LYS A 78 3.90 16.62 -1.83
C LYS A 78 5.19 15.99 -1.33
N SER A 79 6.25 16.12 -2.12
CA SER A 79 7.61 15.78 -1.67
C SER A 79 7.98 16.70 -0.52
N ILE A 80 8.36 16.12 0.59
CA ILE A 80 8.77 16.87 1.76
C ILE A 80 10.27 17.04 1.70
N SER A 81 10.69 18.29 1.72
CA SER A 81 12.11 18.61 1.77
C SER A 81 12.74 17.94 2.99
N ILE A 82 13.77 17.13 2.77
CA ILE A 82 14.57 16.44 3.80
C ILE A 82 15.15 17.42 4.86
N ILE A 83 15.05 18.72 4.60
CA ILE A 83 15.62 19.82 5.40
C ILE A 83 14.67 20.27 6.51
N ASP A 84 13.39 19.93 6.47
CA ASP A 84 12.44 20.33 7.52
C ASP A 84 12.53 19.39 8.73
N LYS A 85 13.12 19.89 9.84
CA LYS A 85 13.23 19.14 11.10
C LYS A 85 11.88 18.63 11.61
N LYS A 86 10.80 19.38 11.40
CA LYS A 86 9.45 18.98 11.80
C LYS A 86 8.98 17.74 11.08
N PHE A 87 9.41 17.57 9.84
CA PHE A 87 9.05 16.40 9.08
C PHE A 87 9.81 15.14 9.50
N VAL A 88 11.07 15.28 9.89
CA VAL A 88 11.83 14.13 10.43
C VAL A 88 11.16 13.59 11.69
N GLU A 89 10.64 14.48 12.54
CA GLU A 89 9.88 14.09 13.73
C GLU A 89 8.56 13.41 13.34
N LEU A 90 7.84 13.97 12.37
CA LEU A 90 6.58 13.42 11.87
C LEU A 90 6.77 12.05 11.22
N LYS A 91 7.82 11.88 10.41
CA LYS A 91 8.16 10.61 9.77
C LYS A 91 8.31 9.46 10.77
N ASN A 92 8.82 9.75 11.96
CA ASN A 92 9.00 8.76 13.02
C ASN A 92 7.69 8.30 13.70
N GLN A 93 6.57 9.00 13.43
CA GLN A 93 5.25 8.61 13.95
C GLN A 93 4.59 7.52 13.11
N PHE A 94 5.11 7.24 11.92
CA PHE A 94 4.56 6.26 11.01
C PHE A 94 5.47 5.04 10.89
N ASP A 95 4.86 3.88 10.69
CA ASP A 95 5.59 2.68 10.33
C ASP A 95 6.17 2.79 8.92
N LEU A 96 5.37 3.29 7.99
CA LEU A 96 5.75 3.52 6.60
C LEU A 96 5.32 4.92 6.17
N VAL A 97 6.10 5.53 5.28
CA VAL A 97 5.82 6.86 4.74
C VAL A 97 5.88 6.84 3.22
N PHE A 98 4.92 7.48 2.59
CA PHE A 98 4.87 7.70 1.15
C PHE A 98 4.81 9.19 0.86
N GLU A 99 5.51 9.61 -0.19
CA GLU A 99 5.54 10.99 -0.62
C GLU A 99 5.12 11.12 -2.08
N ASN A 100 4.54 12.27 -2.42
CA ASN A 100 4.21 12.61 -3.80
C ASN A 100 3.24 11.65 -4.48
N LEU A 101 2.34 11.03 -3.73
CA LEU A 101 1.32 10.18 -4.33
C LEU A 101 0.21 11.03 -4.95
N THR A 102 -0.17 10.66 -6.16
CA THR A 102 -1.44 11.08 -6.75
C THR A 102 -2.60 10.42 -6.00
N GLU A 103 -3.81 10.96 -6.16
CA GLU A 103 -5.01 10.33 -5.57
C GLU A 103 -5.19 8.88 -6.05
N THR A 104 -4.95 8.62 -7.35
CA THR A 104 -4.99 7.25 -7.89
C THR A 104 -3.99 6.32 -7.21
N GLN A 105 -2.74 6.77 -7.01
CA GLN A 105 -1.73 5.96 -6.32
C GLN A 105 -2.06 5.75 -4.84
N PHE A 106 -2.72 6.72 -4.22
CA PHE A 106 -3.21 6.56 -2.85
C PHE A 106 -4.31 5.48 -2.78
N GLU A 107 -5.27 5.50 -3.71
CA GLU A 107 -6.29 4.45 -3.80
C GLU A 107 -5.66 3.07 -4.08
N ASP A 108 -4.69 2.99 -4.99
CA ASP A 108 -3.93 1.76 -5.24
C ASP A 108 -3.27 1.21 -3.96
N LEU A 109 -2.75 2.11 -3.12
CA LEU A 109 -2.15 1.73 -1.83
C LEU A 109 -3.21 1.22 -0.84
N VAL A 110 -4.36 1.88 -0.77
CA VAL A 110 -5.50 1.45 0.07
C VAL A 110 -5.98 0.06 -0.36
N GLU A 111 -6.17 -0.15 -1.66
CA GLU A 111 -6.58 -1.45 -2.21
C GLU A 111 -5.53 -2.55 -1.92
N ALA A 112 -4.24 -2.24 -2.03
CA ALA A 112 -3.18 -3.19 -1.71
C ALA A 112 -3.18 -3.57 -0.21
N CYS A 113 -3.38 -2.60 0.70
CA CYS A 113 -3.54 -2.88 2.13
C CYS A 113 -4.77 -3.76 2.40
N TYR A 114 -5.91 -3.42 1.78
CA TYR A 114 -7.13 -4.21 1.89
C TYR A 114 -6.95 -5.63 1.35
N GLY A 115 -6.33 -5.76 0.17
CA GLY A 115 -6.05 -7.04 -0.47
C GLY A 115 -5.14 -7.95 0.34
N THR A 116 -4.27 -7.38 1.19
CA THR A 116 -3.43 -8.14 2.10
C THR A 116 -4.25 -9.04 3.04
N LYS A 117 -5.43 -8.58 3.43
CA LYS A 117 -6.30 -9.31 4.38
C LYS A 117 -7.48 -10.00 3.72
N SER A 118 -8.04 -9.42 2.67
CA SER A 118 -9.24 -9.93 2.01
C SER A 118 -8.97 -10.93 0.88
N GLY A 119 -7.70 -11.12 0.50
CA GLY A 119 -7.30 -11.94 -0.64
C GLY A 119 -7.38 -13.44 -0.40
N GLU A 120 -7.36 -14.24 -1.48
CA GLU A 120 -7.22 -15.71 -1.42
C GLU A 120 -5.85 -16.12 -0.86
N ILE A 121 -4.84 -15.33 -1.12
CA ILE A 121 -3.51 -15.42 -0.50
C ILE A 121 -3.37 -14.18 0.36
N HIS A 122 -3.62 -14.33 1.65
CA HIS A 122 -3.56 -13.23 2.60
C HIS A 122 -2.25 -13.27 3.40
N GLY A 123 -1.84 -12.08 3.86
CA GLY A 123 -0.70 -11.89 4.73
C GLY A 123 -1.12 -11.21 6.03
N GLU A 124 -0.14 -11.00 6.89
CA GLU A 124 -0.33 -10.22 8.09
C GLU A 124 0.03 -8.75 7.83
N PRO A 125 -0.71 -7.77 8.40
CA PRO A 125 -0.38 -6.35 8.25
C PRO A 125 1.06 -6.07 8.67
N TYR A 126 1.54 -6.76 9.68
CA TYR A 126 2.90 -6.65 10.19
C TYR A 126 3.98 -7.00 9.16
N ASP A 127 3.65 -7.79 8.15
CA ASP A 127 4.58 -8.10 7.05
C ASP A 127 4.98 -6.84 6.26
N TRP A 128 4.13 -5.83 6.24
CA TRP A 128 4.44 -4.54 5.59
C TRP A 128 5.59 -3.80 6.29
N ILE A 129 5.78 -4.03 7.58
CA ILE A 129 6.91 -3.45 8.33
C ILE A 129 8.26 -3.94 7.80
N LEU A 130 8.29 -5.09 7.09
CA LEU A 130 9.48 -5.58 6.40
C LEU A 130 9.97 -4.61 5.30
N LEU A 131 9.12 -3.70 4.81
CA LEU A 131 9.53 -2.63 3.91
C LEU A 131 10.42 -1.59 4.61
N LYS A 132 10.31 -1.47 5.93
CA LYS A 132 11.11 -0.53 6.70
C LYS A 132 12.59 -0.94 6.70
N SER A 133 13.47 -0.06 6.27
CA SER A 133 14.90 -0.23 6.44
C SER A 133 15.33 0.23 7.83
N LYS A 134 16.55 -0.14 8.29
CA LYS A 134 17.04 0.23 9.63
C LYS A 134 17.01 1.73 9.94
N ASN A 135 17.10 2.57 8.92
CA ASN A 135 17.22 4.03 9.08
C ASN A 135 16.21 4.80 8.23
N ASP A 136 15.33 4.12 7.51
CA ASP A 136 14.38 4.77 6.62
C ASP A 136 13.09 3.95 6.52
N ASN A 137 11.97 4.65 6.57
CA ASN A 137 10.62 4.10 6.37
C ASN A 137 9.94 4.71 5.13
N LEU A 138 10.70 5.40 4.27
CA LEU A 138 10.20 5.95 3.02
C LEU A 138 9.98 4.82 2.01
N CYS A 139 8.76 4.76 1.49
CA CYS A 139 8.32 3.76 0.54
C CYS A 139 7.79 4.41 -0.73
N TYR A 140 7.73 3.59 -1.78
CA TYR A 140 7.22 3.97 -3.09
C TYR A 140 6.11 3.01 -3.51
N VAL A 141 5.16 3.50 -4.27
CA VAL A 141 4.12 2.69 -4.90
C VAL A 141 4.14 2.89 -6.40
N ILE A 142 4.01 1.81 -7.13
CA ILE A 142 3.77 1.79 -8.57
C ILE A 142 2.67 0.81 -8.88
N SER A 143 1.84 1.12 -9.85
CA SER A 143 0.75 0.26 -10.29
C SER A 143 0.67 0.20 -11.81
N ALA A 144 0.06 -0.84 -12.32
CA ALA A 144 -0.29 -0.98 -13.73
C ALA A 144 -1.57 -1.80 -13.86
N GLU A 145 -2.39 -1.44 -14.84
CA GLU A 145 -3.59 -2.17 -15.24
C GLU A 145 -3.44 -2.70 -16.67
N GLY A 146 -4.01 -3.85 -16.96
CA GLY A 146 -3.95 -4.49 -18.27
C GLY A 146 -4.96 -5.59 -18.45
N ASP A 147 -5.06 -6.09 -19.68
CA ASP A 147 -6.00 -7.15 -20.02
C ASP A 147 -5.40 -8.56 -19.86
N SER A 148 -4.11 -8.66 -19.58
CA SER A 148 -3.42 -9.90 -19.21
C SER A 148 -2.41 -9.69 -18.09
N ILE A 149 -2.06 -10.78 -17.39
CA ILE A 149 -1.00 -10.77 -16.36
C ILE A 149 0.34 -10.37 -16.98
N ASN A 150 0.63 -10.81 -18.19
CA ASN A 150 1.86 -10.46 -18.88
C ASN A 150 1.98 -8.95 -19.13
N ASP A 151 0.87 -8.32 -19.58
CA ASP A 151 0.87 -6.87 -19.84
C ASP A 151 1.18 -6.08 -18.58
N VAL A 152 0.48 -6.37 -17.46
CA VAL A 152 0.72 -5.65 -16.20
C VAL A 152 2.11 -5.91 -15.66
N THR A 153 2.64 -7.12 -15.82
CA THR A 153 3.98 -7.50 -15.40
C THR A 153 5.05 -6.74 -16.19
N GLU A 154 4.87 -6.60 -17.50
CA GLU A 154 5.78 -5.82 -18.36
C GLU A 154 5.79 -4.35 -17.98
N LEU A 155 4.62 -3.75 -17.84
CA LEU A 155 4.48 -2.35 -17.42
C LEU A 155 5.12 -2.08 -16.07
N ILE A 156 4.89 -2.95 -15.07
CA ILE A 156 5.52 -2.84 -13.76
C ILE A 156 7.04 -3.00 -13.86
N SER A 157 7.50 -3.97 -14.63
CA SER A 157 8.94 -4.20 -14.84
C SER A 157 9.63 -2.98 -15.42
N GLU A 158 9.01 -2.29 -16.37
CA GLU A 158 9.54 -1.05 -16.94
C GLU A 158 9.54 0.09 -15.93
N LYS A 159 8.46 0.27 -15.17
CA LYS A 159 8.39 1.28 -14.09
C LYS A 159 9.44 1.03 -13.01
N LEU A 160 9.64 -0.21 -12.60
CA LEU A 160 10.70 -0.58 -11.66
C LEU A 160 12.09 -0.25 -12.23
N LYS A 161 12.35 -0.57 -13.49
CA LYS A 161 13.61 -0.22 -14.16
C LYS A 161 13.90 1.27 -14.16
N GLN A 162 12.89 2.10 -14.26
CA GLN A 162 13.02 3.55 -14.22
C GLN A 162 13.27 4.09 -12.80
N LYS A 163 12.61 3.51 -11.80
CA LYS A 163 12.70 3.93 -10.40
C LYS A 163 13.93 3.41 -9.68
N LEU A 164 14.32 2.17 -9.97
CA LEU A 164 15.48 1.52 -9.36
C LEU A 164 16.76 1.90 -10.11
N THR A 165 17.39 2.98 -9.69
CA THR A 165 18.72 3.35 -10.19
C THR A 165 19.80 2.61 -9.41
N LYS A 166 20.99 2.40 -10.03
CA LYS A 166 22.12 1.70 -9.36
C LYS A 166 22.55 2.37 -8.06
N ASP A 167 22.30 3.67 -7.92
CA ASP A 167 22.67 4.44 -6.72
C ASP A 167 21.68 4.24 -5.56
N ASN A 168 20.45 3.79 -5.85
CA ASN A 168 19.42 3.46 -4.85
C ASN A 168 19.46 1.98 -4.43
N ALA A 169 20.49 1.25 -4.80
CA ALA A 169 20.65 -0.19 -4.61
C ALA A 169 20.92 -0.61 -3.14
N LYS A 170 20.29 0.06 -2.18
CA LYS A 170 20.20 -0.46 -0.82
C LYS A 170 19.22 -1.65 -0.85
N LYS A 171 19.41 -2.61 0.08
CA LYS A 171 18.46 -3.72 0.24
C LYS A 171 17.07 -3.16 0.40
N THR A 172 16.26 -3.36 -0.59
CA THR A 172 14.86 -2.97 -0.61
C THR A 172 14.01 -4.23 -0.64
N ASN A 173 12.91 -4.20 0.07
CA ASN A 173 11.91 -5.25 0.05
C ASN A 173 10.76 -4.81 -0.86
N LEU A 174 10.13 -5.75 -1.52
CA LEU A 174 9.01 -5.52 -2.41
C LEU A 174 7.80 -6.33 -1.98
N ILE A 175 6.65 -5.68 -1.93
CA ILE A 175 5.35 -6.31 -1.79
C ILE A 175 4.60 -6.13 -3.11
N CYS A 176 4.03 -7.19 -3.62
CA CYS A 176 3.20 -7.19 -4.82
C CYS A 176 1.77 -7.59 -4.49
N SER A 177 0.80 -6.81 -4.93
CA SER A 177 -0.62 -7.11 -4.84
C SER A 177 -1.19 -7.24 -6.25
N LEU A 178 -1.64 -8.44 -6.61
CA LEU A 178 -2.29 -8.71 -7.89
C LEU A 178 -3.80 -8.75 -7.71
N GLU A 179 -4.50 -7.93 -8.45
CA GLU A 179 -5.95 -7.83 -8.47
C GLU A 179 -6.51 -8.35 -9.79
N LYS A 180 -7.63 -9.05 -9.71
CA LYS A 180 -8.33 -9.58 -10.88
C LYS A 180 -9.82 -9.23 -10.83
N GLN A 181 -10.37 -8.84 -11.98
CA GLN A 181 -11.77 -8.41 -12.08
C GLN A 181 -12.79 -9.55 -11.89
N ASN A 182 -12.48 -10.75 -12.39
CA ASN A 182 -13.42 -11.89 -12.41
C ASN A 182 -12.91 -13.10 -11.63
N SER A 183 -13.86 -13.95 -11.20
CA SER A 183 -13.62 -15.18 -10.42
C SER A 183 -13.01 -16.35 -11.19
N ASP A 184 -12.72 -16.20 -12.51
CA ASP A 184 -12.04 -17.25 -13.25
C ASP A 184 -10.74 -17.63 -12.55
N SER A 185 -10.51 -18.93 -12.38
CA SER A 185 -9.34 -19.43 -11.67
C SER A 185 -8.07 -18.76 -12.16
N LEU A 186 -7.33 -18.15 -11.23
CA LEU A 186 -5.99 -17.66 -11.53
C LEU A 186 -5.12 -18.87 -11.84
N ILE A 187 -4.48 -18.86 -12.98
CA ILE A 187 -3.54 -19.92 -13.33
C ILE A 187 -2.27 -19.65 -12.55
N MET A 188 -1.98 -20.45 -11.55
CA MET A 188 -0.79 -20.27 -10.67
C MET A 188 0.53 -20.19 -11.48
N SER A 189 0.58 -20.79 -12.68
CA SER A 189 1.73 -20.63 -13.58
C SER A 189 1.93 -19.19 -14.05
N ASP A 190 0.85 -18.43 -14.26
CA ASP A 190 0.95 -17.04 -14.70
C ASP A 190 1.45 -16.14 -13.57
N VAL A 191 0.98 -16.40 -12.35
CA VAL A 191 1.48 -15.72 -11.14
C VAL A 191 2.96 -16.00 -10.95
N ALA A 192 3.37 -17.27 -11.02
CA ALA A 192 4.77 -17.66 -10.89
C ALA A 192 5.65 -17.02 -11.96
N THR A 193 5.17 -16.95 -13.20
CA THR A 193 5.88 -16.28 -14.30
C THR A 193 6.05 -14.78 -14.01
N SER A 194 5.00 -14.13 -13.52
CA SER A 194 5.06 -12.71 -13.15
C SER A 194 6.04 -12.45 -12.00
N ILE A 195 6.01 -13.28 -10.95
CA ILE A 195 6.96 -13.20 -9.83
C ILE A 195 8.40 -13.33 -10.34
N ASN A 196 8.69 -14.34 -11.16
CA ASN A 196 10.02 -14.58 -11.68
C ASN A 196 10.51 -13.38 -12.52
N LYS A 197 9.68 -12.86 -13.42
CA LYS A 197 10.02 -11.72 -14.28
C LYS A 197 10.31 -10.45 -13.47
N ILE A 198 9.52 -10.17 -12.42
CA ILE A 198 9.77 -9.04 -11.53
C ILE A 198 11.04 -9.28 -10.72
N SER A 199 11.25 -10.48 -10.20
CA SER A 199 12.45 -10.84 -9.45
C SER A 199 13.72 -10.67 -10.30
N GLU A 200 13.72 -11.11 -11.55
CA GLU A 200 14.83 -10.92 -12.48
C GLU A 200 15.18 -9.43 -12.69
N VAL A 201 14.16 -8.58 -12.84
CA VAL A 201 14.35 -7.13 -12.99
C VAL A 201 14.99 -6.52 -11.75
N ILE A 202 14.54 -6.96 -10.57
CA ILE A 202 15.00 -6.46 -9.28
C ILE A 202 16.43 -6.93 -9.02
N GLU A 203 16.71 -8.22 -9.15
CA GLU A 203 18.03 -8.81 -8.92
C GLU A 203 19.10 -8.23 -9.85
N ALA A 204 18.74 -7.92 -11.11
CA ALA A 204 19.65 -7.31 -12.06
C ALA A 204 20.09 -5.88 -11.68
N ARG A 205 19.35 -5.19 -10.80
CA ARG A 205 19.56 -3.79 -10.47
C ARG A 205 19.86 -3.51 -9.00
N THR A 206 19.35 -4.34 -8.13
CA THR A 206 19.42 -4.15 -6.67
C THR A 206 19.66 -5.50 -5.99
N LYS A 207 19.88 -5.47 -4.69
CA LYS A 207 19.83 -6.68 -3.84
C LYS A 207 18.45 -6.84 -3.18
N MET A 208 17.41 -6.43 -3.90
CA MET A 208 16.04 -6.47 -3.45
C MET A 208 15.52 -7.92 -3.49
N GLU A 209 14.67 -8.25 -2.56
CA GLU A 209 13.93 -9.51 -2.55
C GLU A 209 12.43 -9.21 -2.62
N VAL A 210 11.69 -9.98 -3.42
CA VAL A 210 10.23 -9.99 -3.35
C VAL A 210 9.86 -10.73 -2.08
N LYS A 211 9.37 -10.00 -1.07
CA LYS A 211 9.05 -10.58 0.24
C LYS A 211 7.67 -11.20 0.25
N LEU A 212 6.71 -10.53 -0.37
CA LEU A 212 5.32 -10.91 -0.27
C LEU A 212 4.60 -10.71 -1.60
N TRP A 213 3.70 -11.64 -1.89
CA TRP A 213 2.86 -11.57 -3.04
C TRP A 213 1.43 -11.90 -2.61
N TYR A 214 0.51 -10.96 -2.87
CA TYR A 214 -0.90 -11.11 -2.56
C TYR A 214 -1.72 -11.21 -3.82
N TYR A 215 -2.85 -11.87 -3.72
CA TYR A 215 -3.83 -11.95 -4.79
C TYR A 215 -5.23 -11.77 -4.22
N PHE A 216 -6.04 -10.93 -4.85
CA PHE A 216 -7.44 -10.80 -4.50
C PHE A 216 -8.30 -10.41 -5.72
N GLN A 217 -9.61 -10.63 -5.57
CA GLN A 217 -10.59 -10.26 -6.58
C GLN A 217 -11.09 -8.85 -6.32
N ASN A 218 -10.99 -7.99 -7.34
CA ASN A 218 -11.56 -6.64 -7.31
C ASN A 218 -12.54 -6.47 -8.48
N LYS A 219 -13.85 -6.41 -8.18
CA LYS A 219 -14.92 -6.28 -9.19
C LYS A 219 -14.98 -4.90 -9.83
N ASN A 220 -14.34 -3.90 -9.21
CA ASN A 220 -14.37 -2.51 -9.66
C ASN A 220 -13.24 -2.17 -10.64
N LEU A 221 -12.39 -3.13 -11.00
CA LEU A 221 -11.32 -2.90 -11.96
C LEU A 221 -11.88 -2.51 -13.33
N VAL A 222 -11.28 -1.50 -13.94
CA VAL A 222 -11.56 -1.06 -15.31
C VAL A 222 -10.97 -2.08 -16.33
N LYS A 223 -9.78 -2.56 -16.02
CA LYS A 223 -9.09 -3.61 -16.78
C LYS A 223 -9.21 -4.97 -16.07
N LYS A 224 -8.86 -6.02 -16.79
CA LYS A 224 -8.98 -7.39 -16.28
C LYS A 224 -8.06 -7.69 -15.11
N TYR A 225 -6.88 -7.05 -15.08
CA TYR A 225 -5.84 -7.21 -14.05
C TYR A 225 -5.27 -5.86 -13.65
N LYS A 226 -4.91 -5.76 -12.39
CA LYS A 226 -4.12 -4.66 -11.82
C LYS A 226 -3.02 -5.24 -10.95
N LEU A 227 -1.82 -4.72 -11.08
CA LEU A 227 -0.68 -5.09 -10.24
C LEU A 227 -0.17 -3.84 -9.54
N VAL A 228 -0.15 -3.89 -8.23
CA VAL A 228 0.39 -2.84 -7.36
C VAL A 228 1.65 -3.36 -6.70
N CYS A 229 2.73 -2.60 -6.79
CA CYS A 229 4.00 -2.91 -6.15
C CYS A 229 4.37 -1.80 -5.17
N VAL A 230 4.66 -2.19 -3.94
CA VAL A 230 5.11 -1.30 -2.86
C VAL A 230 6.52 -1.70 -2.45
N PHE A 231 7.44 -0.74 -2.37
CA PHE A 231 8.85 -1.00 -2.07
C PHE A 231 9.52 0.18 -1.36
N SER A 232 10.61 -0.08 -0.65
CA SER A 232 11.44 0.93 0.04
C SER A 232 12.80 1.11 -0.59
#